data_2da1a504df3dbafe620b7db56c896c61
#
_entry.id   2da1a504df3dbafe620b7db56c896c61
#
_cell.length_a   1.000
_cell.length_b   1.000
_cell.length_c   1.000
_cell.angle_alpha   90.00
_cell.angle_beta   90.00
_cell.angle_gamma   90.00
#
_symmetry.space_group_name_H-M   'P 1'
#
loop_
_entity.id
_entity.type
_entity.pdbx_description
1 polymer ?
#
loop_
_entity_poly.entity_id
_entity_poly.type
_entity_poly.pdbx_seq_one_letter_code
_entity_poly.pdbx_strand_id
1 'polypeptide(L)'
;MATETSHAIETMLLEERRYPPPTEFAKQANAQPDIYDQDFDTFWEREGRERVTWFEPFSKLYEWEPPYAKFFLGGKLNVCFNCVDRHVEAG
;
A
#
# COMPACT_ATOMS: atom_id res chain seq x y z
N MET A 1 45.07 -7.13 3.67
CA MET A 1 44.31 -7.15 4.93
C MET A 1 43.15 -6.19 4.95
N ALA A 2 43.34 -4.93 4.54
CA ALA A 2 42.22 -3.98 4.41
C ALA A 2 41.17 -4.44 3.39
N THR A 3 41.57 -5.18 2.35
CA THR A 3 40.70 -5.71 1.30
C THR A 3 39.73 -6.78 1.79
N GLU A 4 40.17 -7.66 2.68
CA GLU A 4 39.29 -8.70 3.21
C GLU A 4 38.18 -8.17 4.12
N THR A 5 38.46 -7.19 4.96
CA THR A 5 37.49 -6.54 5.82
C THR A 5 36.47 -5.75 4.99
N SER A 6 36.95 -5.02 3.95
CA SER A 6 36.08 -4.28 3.02
C SER A 6 35.16 -5.23 2.26
N HIS A 7 35.67 -6.37 1.78
CA HIS A 7 34.89 -7.37 1.05
C HIS A 7 33.83 -8.01 1.93
N ALA A 8 34.14 -8.31 3.20
CA ALA A 8 33.19 -8.85 4.15
C ALA A 8 32.02 -7.86 4.43
N ILE A 9 32.33 -6.58 4.55
CA ILE A 9 31.31 -5.53 4.74
C ILE A 9 30.44 -5.43 3.50
N GLU A 10 31.03 -5.41 2.31
CA GLU A 10 30.27 -5.39 1.05
C GLU A 10 29.38 -6.61 0.90
N THR A 11 29.83 -7.79 1.28
CA THR A 11 29.04 -9.02 1.26
C THR A 11 27.84 -8.92 2.20
N MET A 12 27.99 -8.30 3.36
CA MET A 12 26.88 -8.07 4.29
C MET A 12 25.86 -7.08 3.78
N LEU A 13 26.25 -6.14 2.93
CA LEU A 13 25.36 -5.16 2.31
C LEU A 13 24.62 -5.71 1.10
N LEU A 14 25.16 -6.76 0.46
CA LEU A 14 24.57 -7.40 -0.71
C LEU A 14 23.73 -8.61 -0.28
N GLU A 15 22.55 -8.36 0.23
CA GLU A 15 21.64 -9.43 0.64
C GLU A 15 20.79 -9.90 -0.53
N GLU A 16 21.04 -11.11 -1.00
CA GLU A 16 20.32 -11.71 -2.12
C GLU A 16 19.33 -12.81 -1.70
N ARG A 17 19.39 -13.21 -0.44
CA ARG A 17 18.49 -14.25 0.07
C ARG A 17 17.03 -13.78 0.04
N ARG A 18 16.15 -14.69 -0.35
CA ARG A 18 14.70 -14.45 -0.39
C ARG A 18 14.00 -15.43 0.52
N TYR A 19 13.02 -14.93 1.24
CA TYR A 19 12.24 -15.72 2.18
C TYR A 19 10.76 -15.66 1.76
N PRO A 20 10.35 -16.49 0.80
CA PRO A 20 8.96 -16.51 0.37
C PRO A 20 8.05 -16.99 1.50
N PRO A 21 6.79 -16.58 1.52
CA PRO A 21 5.84 -17.07 2.51
C PRO A 21 5.59 -18.58 2.29
N PRO A 22 5.23 -19.32 3.36
CA PRO A 22 4.81 -20.70 3.22
C PRO A 22 3.68 -20.84 2.20
N THR A 23 3.72 -21.90 1.38
CA THR A 23 2.78 -22.12 0.28
C THR A 23 1.32 -22.08 0.75
N GLU A 24 1.01 -22.73 1.85
CA GLU A 24 -0.36 -22.79 2.36
C GLU A 24 -0.85 -21.42 2.85
N PHE A 25 0.04 -20.64 3.46
CA PHE A 25 -0.27 -19.27 3.83
C PHE A 25 -0.54 -18.40 2.59
N ALA A 26 0.32 -18.51 1.59
CA ALA A 26 0.19 -17.73 0.35
C ALA A 26 -1.12 -18.01 -0.39
N LYS A 27 -1.57 -19.27 -0.42
CA LYS A 27 -2.84 -19.65 -1.08
C LYS A 27 -4.06 -18.97 -0.47
N GLN A 28 -4.08 -18.76 0.84
CA GLN A 28 -5.22 -18.17 1.55
C GLN A 28 -5.07 -16.67 1.82
N ALA A 29 -3.97 -16.07 1.42
CA ALA A 29 -3.73 -14.64 1.65
C ALA A 29 -4.72 -13.78 0.87
N ASN A 30 -5.19 -12.70 1.50
CA ASN A 30 -6.12 -11.76 0.87
C ASN A 30 -5.50 -11.04 -0.32
N ALA A 31 -4.20 -10.74 -0.24
CA ALA A 31 -3.45 -10.15 -1.34
C ALA A 31 -2.72 -11.26 -2.11
N GLN A 32 -2.99 -11.36 -3.41
CA GLN A 32 -2.32 -12.29 -4.29
C GLN A 32 -1.27 -11.56 -5.14
N PRO A 33 -0.27 -12.27 -5.72
CA PRO A 33 0.80 -11.62 -6.49
C PRO A 33 0.32 -10.74 -7.63
N ASP A 34 -0.80 -11.08 -8.26
CA ASP A 34 -1.40 -10.36 -9.37
C ASP A 34 -2.00 -9.00 -9.00
N ILE A 35 -2.04 -8.66 -7.71
CA ILE A 35 -2.53 -7.36 -7.25
C ILE A 35 -1.73 -6.19 -7.87
N TYR A 36 -0.46 -6.43 -8.20
CA TYR A 36 0.41 -5.42 -8.81
C TYR A 36 0.24 -5.31 -10.32
N ASP A 37 -0.47 -6.25 -10.95
CA ASP A 37 -0.67 -6.28 -12.40
C ASP A 37 -1.85 -5.41 -12.85
N GLN A 38 -2.57 -4.82 -11.90
CA GLN A 38 -3.70 -3.96 -12.17
C GLN A 38 -3.25 -2.55 -12.55
N ASP A 39 -4.07 -1.89 -13.38
CA ASP A 39 -3.88 -0.48 -13.68
C ASP A 39 -3.91 0.37 -12.39
N PHE A 40 -2.92 1.24 -12.23
CA PHE A 40 -2.73 2.05 -11.02
C PHE A 40 -3.96 2.87 -10.67
N ASP A 41 -4.48 3.61 -11.62
CA ASP A 41 -5.61 4.51 -11.38
C ASP A 41 -6.87 3.72 -11.04
N THR A 42 -7.17 2.67 -11.79
CA THR A 42 -8.32 1.80 -11.56
C THR A 42 -8.25 1.13 -10.19
N PHE A 43 -7.08 0.62 -9.82
CA PHE A 43 -6.86 -0.02 -8.53
C PHE A 43 -7.12 0.95 -7.38
N TRP A 44 -6.45 2.12 -7.38
CA TRP A 44 -6.54 3.05 -6.26
C TRP A 44 -7.90 3.77 -6.18
N GLU A 45 -8.55 4.00 -7.32
CA GLU A 45 -9.90 4.55 -7.30
C GLU A 45 -10.88 3.56 -6.65
N ARG A 46 -10.84 2.30 -7.04
CA ARG A 46 -11.67 1.26 -6.42
C ARG A 46 -11.38 1.12 -4.93
N GLU A 47 -10.12 0.99 -4.54
CA GLU A 47 -9.74 0.86 -3.13
C GLU A 47 -10.17 2.07 -2.31
N GLY A 48 -9.97 3.27 -2.83
CA GLY A 48 -10.38 4.50 -2.17
C GLY A 48 -11.90 4.60 -1.97
N ARG A 49 -12.69 4.15 -2.96
CA ARG A 49 -14.15 4.19 -2.84
C ARG A 49 -14.72 3.09 -1.96
N GLU A 50 -14.19 1.89 -2.04
CA GLU A 50 -14.75 0.72 -1.35
C GLU A 50 -14.28 0.57 0.10
N ARG A 51 -13.02 0.93 0.38
CA ARG A 51 -12.44 0.68 1.71
C ARG A 51 -12.55 1.83 2.68
N VAL A 52 -12.89 3.01 2.19
CA VAL A 52 -13.00 4.22 3.01
C VAL A 52 -14.42 4.74 2.94
N THR A 53 -14.96 5.12 4.10
CA THR A 53 -16.26 5.80 4.16
C THR A 53 -16.02 7.31 4.05
N TRP A 54 -16.52 7.90 2.97
CA TRP A 54 -16.41 9.32 2.70
C TRP A 54 -17.66 10.05 3.18
N PHE A 55 -17.49 11.20 3.81
CA PHE A 55 -18.59 12.12 4.08
C PHE A 55 -18.95 12.91 2.82
N GLU A 56 -17.92 13.32 2.06
CA GLU A 56 -18.06 13.80 0.69
C GLU A 56 -17.12 13.01 -0.20
N PRO A 57 -17.62 12.26 -1.20
CA PRO A 57 -16.77 11.49 -2.10
C PRO A 57 -15.79 12.38 -2.87
N PHE A 58 -14.60 11.86 -3.14
CA PHE A 58 -13.63 12.57 -3.98
C PHE A 58 -14.10 12.62 -5.43
N SER A 59 -13.74 13.71 -6.14
CA SER A 59 -14.07 13.92 -7.55
C SER A 59 -12.92 13.54 -8.50
N LYS A 60 -11.70 13.57 -8.02
CA LYS A 60 -10.50 13.28 -8.81
C LYS A 60 -9.53 12.45 -7.97
N LEU A 61 -8.97 11.39 -8.56
CA LEU A 61 -8.09 10.48 -7.85
C LEU A 61 -6.81 11.16 -7.39
N TYR A 62 -6.11 11.84 -8.29
CA TYR A 62 -4.89 12.56 -7.92
C TYR A 62 -4.54 13.65 -8.93
N GLU A 63 -3.68 14.57 -8.49
CA GLU A 63 -2.96 15.53 -9.32
C GLU A 63 -1.46 15.39 -9.01
N TRP A 64 -0.68 15.24 -10.05
CA TRP A 64 0.76 15.07 -9.92
C TRP A 64 1.51 16.16 -10.69
N GLU A 65 2.00 17.16 -9.95
CA GLU A 65 2.86 18.23 -10.46
C GLU A 65 4.10 18.33 -9.57
N PRO A 66 5.16 17.55 -9.86
CA PRO A 66 6.33 17.50 -8.98
C PRO A 66 6.91 18.88 -8.69
N PRO A 67 7.29 19.16 -7.42
CA PRO A 67 7.26 18.26 -6.26
C PRO A 67 5.90 18.15 -5.56
N TYR A 68 4.84 18.70 -6.11
CA TYR A 68 3.53 18.76 -5.50
C TYR A 68 2.68 17.54 -5.90
N ALA A 69 2.00 16.97 -4.94
CA ALA A 69 1.06 15.88 -5.15
C ALA A 69 -0.20 16.10 -4.29
N LYS A 70 -1.36 15.82 -4.87
CA LYS A 70 -2.65 15.83 -4.18
C LYS A 70 -3.38 14.54 -4.51
N PHE A 71 -3.98 13.92 -3.51
CA PHE A 71 -4.72 12.68 -3.68
C PHE A 71 -6.15 12.82 -3.17
N PHE A 72 -7.09 12.14 -3.83
CA PHE A 72 -8.50 12.11 -3.47
C PHE A 72 -9.11 13.52 -3.34
N LEU A 73 -8.95 14.31 -4.40
CA LEU A 73 -9.35 15.72 -4.40
C LEU A 73 -10.86 15.88 -4.18
N GLY A 74 -11.20 16.83 -3.30
CA GLY A 74 -12.57 17.11 -2.94
C GLY A 74 -13.18 16.15 -1.94
N GLY A 75 -12.50 15.06 -1.64
CA GLY A 75 -12.96 14.10 -0.64
C GLY A 75 -12.89 14.63 0.77
N LYS A 76 -13.90 14.33 1.57
CA LYS A 76 -13.93 14.63 3.01
C LYS A 76 -14.25 13.39 3.79
N LEU A 77 -13.44 13.08 4.78
CA LEU A 77 -13.62 11.93 5.66
C LEU A 77 -13.26 12.26 7.09
N ASN A 78 -13.69 11.40 7.99
CA ASN A 78 -13.28 11.43 9.40
C ASN A 78 -12.53 10.14 9.72
N VAL A 79 -11.32 10.27 10.21
CA VAL A 79 -10.46 9.11 10.52
C VAL A 79 -11.06 8.28 11.66
N CYS A 80 -11.54 8.93 12.70
CA CYS A 80 -12.16 8.23 13.83
C CYS A 80 -13.39 7.43 13.38
N PHE A 81 -14.26 8.01 12.55
CA PHE A 81 -15.40 7.31 11.98
C PHE A 81 -14.96 6.07 11.21
N ASN A 82 -13.95 6.19 10.37
CA ASN A 82 -13.45 5.09 9.56
C ASN A 82 -12.78 3.98 10.39
N CYS A 83 -12.07 4.35 11.46
CA CYS A 83 -11.32 3.39 12.26
C CYS A 83 -12.13 2.79 13.40
N VAL A 84 -13.12 3.48 13.92
CA VAL A 84 -13.87 3.08 15.13
C VAL A 84 -15.37 3.03 14.87
N ASP A 85 -15.99 4.17 14.59
CA ASP A 85 -17.46 4.30 14.63
C ASP A 85 -18.17 3.37 13.66
N ARG A 86 -17.71 3.30 12.41
CA ARG A 86 -18.35 2.42 11.41
C ARG A 86 -18.29 0.93 11.79
N HIS A 87 -17.24 0.53 12.51
CA HIS A 87 -17.12 -0.86 12.97
C HIS A 87 -18.04 -1.15 14.15
N VAL A 88 -18.23 -0.18 15.04
CA VAL A 88 -19.21 -0.29 16.13
C VAL A 88 -20.63 -0.37 15.57
N GLU A 89 -20.96 0.46 14.58
CA GLU A 89 -22.28 0.44 13.91
C GLU A 89 -22.54 -0.88 13.17
N ALA A 90 -21.50 -1.49 12.62
CA ALA A 90 -21.61 -2.76 11.90
C ALA A 90 -21.78 -3.97 12.83
N GLY A 91 -21.45 -3.83 14.12
CA GLY A 91 -21.53 -4.91 15.12
C GLY A 91 -20.22 -5.71 15.23
#